data_f827c6ed23da5fdbac2c435896dc90c1
#
_entry.id   f827c6ed23da5fdbac2c435896dc90c1
#
_cell.length_a   1.000
_cell.length_b   1.000
_cell.length_c   1.000
_cell.angle_alpha   90.00
_cell.angle_beta   90.00
_cell.angle_gamma   90.00
#
_symmetry.space_group_name_H-M   'P 1'
#
loop_
_entity.id
_entity.type
_entity.pdbx_description
1 polymer ?
#
loop_
_entity_poly.entity_id
_entity_poly.type
_entity_poly.pdbx_seq_one_letter_code
_entity_poly.pdbx_strand_id
1 'polypeptide(L)'
;MKIGLSPLQGQISFDETLSECERAERAGFDSVWLGEHHNNPILHPAPLIGLAAIASRTSRIALGTGVLLLPLYHPMMVAEEGAMVDMISGGRLILGIGAGYAPEEFAAFGISLKERGSRMDEGAQLLRRLWTETTVTHHGKHFQVTDATVAPRPVQQPRPPIWFGAWAEAAIRRAARLGDAWFVGPSASLAELAPSARMYRDACGENGKGEGEVALFRYVFVACSAQEAIAAAGDSFIQAFERMYFRWPHPVVKRPAGQLTIERLAEDRIILGDSKTCVAEIEKFRKKLNVKHLVCRFSVPGIARAACENSFDLFTREVMPALRTHG
;
A
#
# COMPACT_ATOMS: atom_id res chain seq x y z
N MET A 1 12.16 11.02 -5.53
CA MET A 1 11.00 10.15 -5.23
C MET A 1 11.49 8.93 -4.47
N LYS A 2 10.81 8.53 -3.38
CA LYS A 2 11.12 7.29 -2.64
C LYS A 2 10.59 6.07 -3.39
N ILE A 3 11.26 4.94 -3.25
CA ILE A 3 10.90 3.68 -3.93
C ILE A 3 10.76 2.57 -2.88
N GLY A 4 9.60 1.95 -2.83
CA GLY A 4 9.28 0.85 -1.94
C GLY A 4 9.07 -0.47 -2.68
N LEU A 5 9.20 -1.58 -1.96
CA LEU A 5 8.86 -2.92 -2.42
C LEU A 5 7.62 -3.44 -1.70
N SER A 6 6.68 -4.01 -2.44
CA SER A 6 5.69 -4.94 -1.89
C SER A 6 6.15 -6.36 -2.20
N PRO A 7 6.71 -7.10 -1.23
CA PRO A 7 7.27 -8.41 -1.46
C PRO A 7 6.18 -9.45 -1.76
N LEU A 8 6.61 -10.62 -2.19
CA LEU A 8 5.75 -11.80 -2.27
C LEU A 8 5.19 -12.14 -0.89
N GLN A 9 3.93 -12.50 -0.85
CA GLN A 9 3.20 -12.91 0.34
C GLN A 9 2.30 -14.11 0.00
N GLY A 10 1.81 -14.80 1.01
CA GLY A 10 0.78 -15.84 0.86
C GLY A 10 1.35 -17.24 0.70
N GLN A 11 1.36 -17.79 -0.49
CA GLN A 11 1.70 -19.20 -0.76
C GLN A 11 3.21 -19.54 -0.72
N ILE A 12 4.01 -18.69 -0.11
CA ILE A 12 5.44 -18.88 0.10
C ILE A 12 5.75 -18.97 1.59
N SER A 13 6.92 -19.47 1.95
CA SER A 13 7.37 -19.41 3.33
C SER A 13 7.59 -17.95 3.75
N PHE A 14 7.40 -17.64 5.02
CA PHE A 14 7.66 -16.29 5.49
C PHE A 14 9.15 -15.93 5.43
N ASP A 15 10.05 -16.92 5.48
CA ASP A 15 11.49 -16.73 5.27
C ASP A 15 11.83 -16.22 3.86
N GLU A 16 11.06 -16.61 2.85
CA GLU A 16 11.23 -16.07 1.51
C GLU A 16 10.82 -14.58 1.46
N THR A 17 9.73 -14.22 2.13
CA THR A 17 9.31 -12.81 2.29
C THR A 17 10.39 -12.00 3.02
N LEU A 18 10.96 -12.54 4.11
CA LEU A 18 12.07 -11.90 4.86
C LEU A 18 13.30 -11.69 3.97
N SER A 19 13.71 -12.72 3.24
CA SER A 19 14.87 -12.68 2.35
C SER A 19 14.70 -11.63 1.25
N GLU A 20 13.50 -11.50 0.71
CA GLU A 20 13.18 -10.48 -0.30
C GLU A 20 13.25 -9.06 0.30
N CYS A 21 12.77 -8.86 1.54
CA CYS A 21 12.88 -7.59 2.23
C CYS A 21 14.33 -7.20 2.54
N GLU A 22 15.16 -8.14 2.98
CA GLU A 22 16.61 -7.92 3.17
C GLU A 22 17.30 -7.58 1.85
N ARG A 23 16.94 -8.27 0.76
CA ARG A 23 17.47 -7.98 -0.58
C ARG A 23 17.08 -6.57 -1.01
N ALA A 24 15.84 -6.14 -0.76
CA ALA A 24 15.38 -4.79 -1.05
C ALA A 24 16.19 -3.73 -0.27
N GLU A 25 16.44 -3.95 1.02
CA GLU A 25 17.26 -3.03 1.80
C GLU A 25 18.70 -2.94 1.27
N ARG A 26 19.32 -4.07 0.92
CA ARG A 26 20.65 -4.10 0.30
C ARG A 26 20.68 -3.42 -1.07
N ALA A 27 19.62 -3.55 -1.84
CA ALA A 27 19.46 -2.93 -3.14
C ALA A 27 19.14 -1.42 -3.06
N GLY A 28 18.89 -0.90 -1.86
CA GLY A 28 18.67 0.52 -1.62
C GLY A 28 17.23 0.97 -1.79
N PHE A 29 16.24 0.09 -1.67
CA PHE A 29 14.84 0.50 -1.53
C PHE A 29 14.64 1.30 -0.25
N ASP A 30 13.69 2.25 -0.29
CA ASP A 30 13.40 3.14 0.83
C ASP A 30 12.39 2.53 1.82
N SER A 31 11.58 1.56 1.37
CA SER A 31 10.52 0.94 2.20
C SER A 31 10.08 -0.43 1.70
N VAL A 32 9.50 -1.24 2.62
CA VAL A 32 8.78 -2.49 2.29
C VAL A 32 7.36 -2.42 2.81
N TRP A 33 6.42 -3.08 2.09
CA TRP A 33 4.99 -2.93 2.33
C TRP A 33 4.29 -4.29 2.35
N LEU A 34 3.66 -4.63 3.48
CA LEU A 34 2.82 -5.82 3.59
C LEU A 34 1.34 -5.46 3.48
N GLY A 35 0.65 -6.11 2.54
CA GLY A 35 -0.80 -6.02 2.42
C GLY A 35 -1.50 -6.99 3.38
N GLU A 36 -2.80 -6.78 3.60
CA GLU A 36 -3.64 -7.63 4.41
C GLU A 36 -4.87 -8.09 3.64
N HIS A 37 -5.14 -9.39 3.72
CA HIS A 37 -6.42 -10.00 3.38
C HIS A 37 -6.68 -11.21 4.27
N HIS A 38 -7.93 -11.44 4.62
CA HIS A 38 -8.36 -12.60 5.38
C HIS A 38 -9.07 -13.62 4.47
N ASN A 39 -9.08 -14.90 4.86
CA ASN A 39 -9.59 -15.99 4.03
C ASN A 39 -9.00 -16.00 2.60
N ASN A 40 -7.75 -15.59 2.47
CA ASN A 40 -7.09 -15.37 1.19
C ASN A 40 -5.69 -15.99 1.21
N PRO A 41 -5.36 -16.93 0.29
CA PRO A 41 -4.06 -17.56 0.27
C PRO A 41 -2.94 -16.67 -0.34
N ILE A 42 -3.28 -15.50 -0.86
CA ILE A 42 -2.34 -14.64 -1.62
C ILE A 42 -1.59 -13.68 -0.69
N LEU A 43 -2.18 -13.27 0.45
CA LEU A 43 -1.57 -12.34 1.39
C LEU A 43 -1.56 -12.88 2.82
N HIS A 44 -0.62 -12.41 3.62
CA HIS A 44 -0.58 -12.73 5.06
C HIS A 44 -1.64 -11.90 5.82
N PRO A 45 -2.33 -12.50 6.81
CA PRO A 45 -3.45 -11.83 7.48
C PRO A 45 -3.05 -10.87 8.60
N ALA A 46 -1.78 -10.82 9.00
CA ALA A 46 -1.32 -10.05 10.17
C ALA A 46 -0.08 -9.20 9.83
N PRO A 47 -0.24 -8.08 9.11
CA PRO A 47 0.88 -7.32 8.58
C PRO A 47 1.78 -6.74 9.67
N LEU A 48 1.27 -6.33 10.83
CA LEU A 48 2.10 -5.80 11.93
C LEU A 48 3.03 -6.87 12.51
N ILE A 49 2.57 -8.11 12.67
CA ILE A 49 3.42 -9.24 13.09
C ILE A 49 4.52 -9.47 12.04
N GLY A 50 4.17 -9.48 10.77
CA GLY A 50 5.14 -9.61 9.68
C GLY A 50 6.17 -8.47 9.68
N LEU A 51 5.74 -7.23 9.89
CA LEU A 51 6.65 -6.08 9.95
C LEU A 51 7.56 -6.13 11.18
N ALA A 52 7.13 -6.65 12.32
CA ALA A 52 8.00 -6.86 13.49
C ALA A 52 9.12 -7.84 13.17
N ALA A 53 8.81 -8.93 12.45
CA ALA A 53 9.83 -9.89 12.01
C ALA A 53 10.81 -9.28 10.99
N ILE A 54 10.30 -8.48 10.02
CA ILE A 54 11.17 -7.77 9.06
C ILE A 54 12.03 -6.73 9.78
N ALA A 55 11.48 -6.04 10.80
CA ALA A 55 12.21 -5.07 11.60
C ALA A 55 13.47 -5.65 12.25
N SER A 56 13.40 -6.90 12.72
CA SER A 56 14.53 -7.60 13.35
C SER A 56 15.62 -8.02 12.37
N ARG A 57 15.33 -8.05 11.07
CA ARG A 57 16.25 -8.49 10.00
C ARG A 57 16.76 -7.31 9.15
N THR A 58 16.27 -6.11 9.38
CA THR A 58 16.58 -4.89 8.62
C THR A 58 16.93 -3.74 9.56
N SER A 59 17.65 -2.73 9.06
CA SER A 59 18.15 -1.64 9.91
C SER A 59 17.79 -0.23 9.44
N ARG A 60 17.45 -0.04 8.17
CA ARG A 60 17.22 1.28 7.55
C ARG A 60 15.90 1.41 6.83
N ILE A 61 15.46 0.34 6.18
CA ILE A 61 14.28 0.37 5.32
C ILE A 61 13.02 0.66 6.14
N ALA A 62 12.17 1.57 5.67
CA ALA A 62 10.89 1.86 6.31
C ALA A 62 9.92 0.69 6.15
N LEU A 63 9.04 0.50 7.10
CA LEU A 63 8.16 -0.65 7.23
C LEU A 63 6.70 -0.21 7.15
N GLY A 64 6.01 -0.56 6.08
CA GLY A 64 4.65 -0.11 5.81
C GLY A 64 3.61 -1.21 5.78
N THR A 65 2.42 -0.95 6.28
CA THR A 65 1.23 -1.74 5.95
C THR A 65 0.57 -1.17 4.69
N GLY A 66 0.27 -2.00 3.72
CA GLY A 66 -0.25 -1.54 2.43
C GLY A 66 -1.52 -2.27 1.94
N VAL A 67 -2.62 -2.25 2.69
CA VAL A 67 -2.95 -1.52 3.91
C VAL A 67 -3.50 -2.47 4.99
N LEU A 68 -3.42 -2.09 6.27
CA LEU A 68 -4.12 -2.74 7.37
C LEU A 68 -5.60 -2.37 7.32
N LEU A 69 -6.50 -3.36 7.48
CA LEU A 69 -7.96 -3.18 7.40
C LEU A 69 -8.53 -2.69 8.75
N LEU A 70 -8.25 -1.45 9.11
CA LEU A 70 -8.56 -0.87 10.42
C LEU A 70 -9.99 -1.14 10.95
N PRO A 71 -11.06 -1.16 10.12
CA PRO A 71 -12.41 -1.46 10.60
C PRO A 71 -12.59 -2.85 11.23
N LEU A 72 -11.69 -3.80 10.95
CA LEU A 72 -11.73 -5.15 11.52
C LEU A 72 -11.07 -5.25 12.90
N TYR A 73 -10.36 -4.20 13.33
CA TYR A 73 -9.61 -4.15 14.58
C TYR A 73 -10.24 -3.23 15.63
N HIS A 74 -9.91 -3.49 16.89
CA HIS A 74 -10.04 -2.46 17.91
C HIS A 74 -8.83 -1.52 17.84
N PRO A 75 -9.03 -0.18 17.76
CA PRO A 75 -7.92 0.77 17.59
C PRO A 75 -6.86 0.72 18.70
N MET A 76 -7.23 0.30 19.91
CA MET A 76 -6.29 0.10 21.00
C MET A 76 -5.24 -0.97 20.68
N MET A 77 -5.66 -2.12 20.12
CA MET A 77 -4.73 -3.17 19.71
C MET A 77 -3.78 -2.67 18.63
N VAL A 78 -4.29 -1.97 17.62
CA VAL A 78 -3.45 -1.40 16.55
C VAL A 78 -2.48 -0.35 17.10
N ALA A 79 -2.90 0.42 18.10
CA ALA A 79 -2.03 1.41 18.76
C ALA A 79 -0.88 0.73 19.51
N GLU A 80 -1.14 -0.33 20.26
CA GLU A 80 -0.14 -1.08 21.02
C GLU A 80 0.81 -1.84 20.08
N GLU A 81 0.27 -2.63 19.15
CA GLU A 81 1.06 -3.38 18.18
C GLU A 81 1.91 -2.46 17.28
N GLY A 82 1.33 -1.35 16.81
CA GLY A 82 2.04 -0.36 16.02
C GLY A 82 3.16 0.32 16.81
N ALA A 83 2.94 0.65 18.08
CA ALA A 83 3.98 1.19 18.95
C ALA A 83 5.13 0.18 19.18
N MET A 84 4.79 -1.12 19.32
CA MET A 84 5.78 -2.18 19.43
C MET A 84 6.62 -2.33 18.15
N VAL A 85 5.98 -2.34 16.96
CA VAL A 85 6.71 -2.38 15.69
C VAL A 85 7.60 -1.15 15.52
N ASP A 86 7.11 0.03 15.89
CA ASP A 86 7.86 1.28 15.81
C ASP A 86 9.10 1.23 16.72
N MET A 87 8.94 0.73 17.95
CA MET A 87 10.03 0.55 18.90
C MET A 87 11.06 -0.48 18.40
N ILE A 88 10.61 -1.67 17.98
CA ILE A 88 11.50 -2.75 17.48
C ILE A 88 12.29 -2.26 16.26
N SER A 89 11.66 -1.49 15.40
CA SER A 89 12.27 -0.96 14.19
C SER A 89 13.15 0.28 14.43
N GLY A 90 13.11 0.89 15.62
CA GLY A 90 13.79 2.17 15.87
C GLY A 90 13.17 3.36 15.13
N GLY A 91 11.84 3.41 15.02
CA GLY A 91 11.12 4.53 14.43
C GLY A 91 10.98 4.46 12.91
N ARG A 92 10.78 3.26 12.35
CA ARG A 92 10.65 3.05 10.88
C ARG A 92 9.24 2.69 10.41
N LEU A 93 8.25 2.60 11.31
CA LEU A 93 6.88 2.24 10.95
C LEU A 93 6.19 3.35 10.14
N ILE A 94 5.48 2.96 9.09
CA ILE A 94 4.47 3.75 8.38
C ILE A 94 3.18 2.94 8.42
N LEU A 95 2.16 3.42 9.14
CA LEU A 95 0.90 2.70 9.24
C LEU A 95 -0.03 3.08 8.08
N GLY A 96 -0.07 2.26 7.05
CA GLY A 96 -1.08 2.38 5.99
C GLY A 96 -2.37 1.68 6.40
N ILE A 97 -3.50 2.39 6.40
CA ILE A 97 -4.81 1.87 6.80
C ILE A 97 -5.84 2.02 5.69
N GLY A 98 -6.77 1.08 5.62
CA GLY A 98 -7.84 1.05 4.63
C GLY A 98 -9.16 0.55 5.20
N ALA A 99 -10.24 0.87 4.51
CA ALA A 99 -11.59 0.50 4.97
C ALA A 99 -12.00 -0.95 4.63
N GLY A 100 -11.26 -1.65 3.78
CA GLY A 100 -11.66 -2.96 3.27
C GLY A 100 -12.83 -2.89 2.28
N TYR A 101 -13.09 -4.00 1.58
CA TYR A 101 -14.14 -4.08 0.56
C TYR A 101 -14.75 -5.48 0.39
N ALA A 102 -14.10 -6.54 0.84
CA ALA A 102 -14.54 -7.91 0.64
C ALA A 102 -15.59 -8.30 1.70
N PRO A 103 -16.85 -8.61 1.30
CA PRO A 103 -17.92 -8.91 2.25
C PRO A 103 -17.60 -10.13 3.14
N GLU A 104 -16.94 -11.14 2.59
CA GLU A 104 -16.57 -12.36 3.29
C GLU A 104 -15.55 -12.12 4.42
N GLU A 105 -14.65 -11.15 4.28
CA GLU A 105 -13.74 -10.76 5.36
C GLU A 105 -14.51 -10.17 6.53
N PHE A 106 -15.39 -9.21 6.27
CA PHE A 106 -16.23 -8.60 7.31
C PHE A 106 -17.15 -9.60 8.00
N ALA A 107 -17.75 -10.52 7.23
CA ALA A 107 -18.60 -11.58 7.79
C ALA A 107 -17.82 -12.51 8.74
N ALA A 108 -16.57 -12.86 8.41
CA ALA A 108 -15.72 -13.70 9.25
C ALA A 108 -15.39 -13.04 10.61
N PHE A 109 -15.36 -11.71 10.68
CA PHE A 109 -15.16 -10.95 11.92
C PHE A 109 -16.47 -10.51 12.61
N GLY A 110 -17.63 -10.90 12.08
CA GLY A 110 -18.93 -10.50 12.62
C GLY A 110 -19.22 -9.00 12.51
N ILE A 111 -18.55 -8.30 11.59
CA ILE A 111 -18.67 -6.85 11.40
C ILE A 111 -19.46 -6.57 10.13
N SER A 112 -20.40 -5.63 10.20
CA SER A 112 -21.14 -5.20 9.01
C SER A 112 -20.27 -4.42 8.06
N LEU A 113 -20.18 -4.85 6.79
CA LEU A 113 -19.49 -4.11 5.73
C LEU A 113 -20.02 -2.66 5.57
N LYS A 114 -21.29 -2.41 5.90
CA LYS A 114 -21.90 -1.08 5.84
C LYS A 114 -21.30 -0.12 6.87
N GLU A 115 -20.74 -0.63 7.96
CA GLU A 115 -20.14 0.17 9.03
C GLU A 115 -18.66 0.54 8.76
N ARG A 116 -18.02 -0.07 7.75
CA ARG A 116 -16.59 0.12 7.49
C ARG A 116 -16.14 1.59 7.44
N GLY A 117 -16.99 2.46 6.86
CA GLY A 117 -16.69 3.89 6.76
C GLY A 117 -16.68 4.60 8.12
N SER A 118 -17.72 4.42 8.91
CA SER A 118 -17.83 5.03 10.26
C SER A 118 -16.83 4.45 11.24
N ARG A 119 -16.57 3.11 11.19
CA ARG A 119 -15.51 2.49 11.98
C ARG A 119 -14.12 3.00 11.61
N MET A 120 -13.88 3.24 10.32
CA MET A 120 -12.63 3.83 9.82
C MET A 120 -12.43 5.27 10.32
N ASP A 121 -13.49 6.11 10.28
CA ASP A 121 -13.44 7.49 10.78
C ASP A 121 -13.13 7.53 12.28
N GLU A 122 -13.91 6.81 13.06
CA GLU A 122 -13.79 6.77 14.51
C GLU A 122 -12.47 6.11 14.93
N GLY A 123 -12.14 4.95 14.33
CA GLY A 123 -10.92 4.22 14.63
C GLY A 123 -9.64 4.99 14.35
N ALA A 124 -9.58 5.69 13.21
CA ALA A 124 -8.40 6.49 12.87
C ALA A 124 -8.21 7.70 13.81
N GLN A 125 -9.29 8.35 14.22
CA GLN A 125 -9.23 9.44 15.18
C GLN A 125 -8.80 8.93 16.56
N LEU A 126 -9.38 7.84 17.04
CA LEU A 126 -9.00 7.23 18.31
C LEU A 126 -7.55 6.77 18.31
N LEU A 127 -7.08 6.10 17.26
CA LEU A 127 -5.70 5.69 17.10
C LEU A 127 -4.71 6.87 17.21
N ARG A 128 -5.00 7.99 16.54
CA ARG A 128 -4.17 9.20 16.63
C ARG A 128 -4.09 9.72 18.07
N ARG A 129 -5.22 9.79 18.76
CA ARG A 129 -5.28 10.20 20.17
C ARG A 129 -4.46 9.28 21.07
N LEU A 130 -4.64 7.97 20.90
CA LEU A 130 -3.90 6.95 21.67
C LEU A 130 -2.38 7.09 21.52
N TRP A 131 -1.89 7.52 20.37
CA TRP A 131 -0.46 7.75 20.18
C TRP A 131 0.05 9.12 20.65
N THR A 132 -0.81 10.12 20.77
CA THR A 132 -0.40 11.51 21.05
C THR A 132 -0.80 12.01 22.43
N GLU A 133 -1.89 11.49 23.03
CA GLU A 133 -2.36 11.87 24.35
C GLU A 133 -1.82 10.91 25.42
N THR A 134 -1.63 11.38 26.66
CA THR A 134 -1.12 10.54 27.76
C THR A 134 -2.15 9.51 28.19
N THR A 135 -3.40 9.93 28.30
CA THR A 135 -4.55 9.10 28.69
C THR A 135 -5.72 9.47 27.83
N VAL A 136 -6.44 8.49 27.32
CA VAL A 136 -7.56 8.67 26.42
C VAL A 136 -8.83 8.04 27.00
N THR A 137 -9.87 8.84 27.14
CA THR A 137 -11.25 8.38 27.32
C THR A 137 -12.03 8.71 26.05
N HIS A 138 -12.70 7.70 25.50
CA HIS A 138 -13.51 7.80 24.28
C HIS A 138 -14.76 6.92 24.40
N HIS A 139 -15.92 7.52 24.21
CA HIS A 139 -17.23 6.84 24.19
C HIS A 139 -17.88 7.11 22.83
N GLY A 140 -17.44 6.37 21.82
CA GLY A 140 -17.92 6.50 20.45
C GLY A 140 -19.04 5.50 20.10
N LYS A 141 -19.40 5.50 18.84
CA LYS A 141 -20.42 4.58 18.32
C LYS A 141 -19.90 3.13 18.25
N HIS A 142 -18.64 2.95 17.89
CA HIS A 142 -18.05 1.64 17.60
C HIS A 142 -17.01 1.21 18.62
N PHE A 143 -16.37 2.17 19.29
CA PHE A 143 -15.25 1.89 20.19
C PHE A 143 -15.44 2.61 21.53
N GLN A 144 -15.07 1.92 22.60
CA GLN A 144 -15.15 2.42 23.96
C GLN A 144 -13.80 2.19 24.65
N VAL A 145 -13.20 3.24 25.19
CA VAL A 145 -12.03 3.17 26.05
C VAL A 145 -12.18 4.16 27.19
N THR A 146 -11.74 3.78 28.40
CA THR A 146 -11.77 4.64 29.59
C THR A 146 -10.37 4.64 30.17
N ASP A 147 -9.80 5.83 30.35
CA ASP A 147 -8.48 6.07 30.93
C ASP A 147 -7.37 5.19 30.33
N ALA A 148 -7.48 4.95 29.02
CA ALA A 148 -6.57 4.09 28.26
C ALA A 148 -5.23 4.79 28.02
N THR A 149 -4.14 4.04 28.21
CA THR A 149 -2.77 4.47 27.97
C THR A 149 -2.05 3.46 27.11
N VAL A 150 -1.36 3.90 26.06
CA VAL A 150 -0.49 3.03 25.24
C VAL A 150 0.92 3.04 25.82
N ALA A 151 1.41 1.87 26.20
CA ALA A 151 2.76 1.66 26.72
C ALA A 151 3.36 0.36 26.15
N PRO A 152 4.54 0.37 25.47
CA PRO A 152 5.38 1.56 25.27
C PRO A 152 4.77 2.57 24.29
N ARG A 153 5.25 3.81 24.33
CA ARG A 153 4.94 4.83 23.33
C ARG A 153 5.72 4.58 22.04
N PRO A 154 5.21 5.00 20.86
CA PRO A 154 6.02 5.02 19.64
C PRO A 154 7.30 5.87 19.82
N VAL A 155 8.36 5.45 19.14
CA VAL A 155 9.62 6.20 19.06
C VAL A 155 9.46 7.47 18.22
N GLN A 156 8.70 7.36 17.13
CA GLN A 156 8.42 8.50 16.26
C GLN A 156 7.53 9.54 16.93
N GLN A 157 7.92 10.82 16.83
CA GLN A 157 7.19 11.94 17.41
C GLN A 157 6.62 12.85 16.32
N PRO A 158 5.36 13.31 16.44
CA PRO A 158 4.43 13.03 17.55
C PRO A 158 3.85 11.61 17.50
N ARG A 159 4.02 10.86 16.40
CA ARG A 159 3.55 9.49 16.16
C ARG A 159 4.08 8.94 14.84
N PRO A 160 4.00 7.64 14.57
CA PRO A 160 4.19 7.06 13.24
C PRO A 160 3.27 7.70 12.20
N PRO A 161 3.74 7.91 10.94
CA PRO A 161 2.89 8.39 9.86
C PRO A 161 1.72 7.43 9.60
N ILE A 162 0.53 8.00 9.36
CA ILE A 162 -0.68 7.24 9.01
C ILE A 162 -1.07 7.56 7.56
N TRP A 163 -0.97 6.57 6.68
CA TRP A 163 -1.35 6.69 5.29
C TRP A 163 -2.70 6.03 5.03
N PHE A 164 -3.52 6.61 4.17
CA PHE A 164 -4.87 6.13 3.93
C PHE A 164 -5.01 5.53 2.53
N GLY A 165 -5.36 4.25 2.47
CA GLY A 165 -5.90 3.61 1.26
C GLY A 165 -7.33 4.10 1.00
N ALA A 166 -7.56 4.76 -0.12
CA ALA A 166 -8.86 5.36 -0.41
C ALA A 166 -9.18 5.35 -1.92
N TRP A 167 -10.47 5.12 -2.25
CA TRP A 167 -10.98 5.12 -3.62
C TRP A 167 -12.23 6.01 -3.80
N ALA A 168 -13.20 5.88 -2.90
CA ALA A 168 -14.43 6.67 -2.95
C ALA A 168 -14.18 8.09 -2.45
N GLU A 169 -14.95 9.07 -2.95
CA GLU A 169 -14.83 10.49 -2.59
C GLU A 169 -14.74 10.71 -1.07
N ALA A 170 -15.70 10.19 -0.30
CA ALA A 170 -15.69 10.33 1.15
C ALA A 170 -14.41 9.77 1.81
N ALA A 171 -13.85 8.68 1.26
CA ALA A 171 -12.60 8.10 1.75
C ALA A 171 -11.39 8.96 1.38
N ILE A 172 -11.37 9.55 0.18
CA ILE A 172 -10.31 10.47 -0.27
C ILE A 172 -10.30 11.75 0.57
N ARG A 173 -11.48 12.33 0.84
CA ARG A 173 -11.61 13.50 1.74
C ARG A 173 -11.18 13.16 3.17
N ARG A 174 -11.46 11.94 3.65
CA ARG A 174 -10.95 11.42 4.93
C ARG A 174 -9.43 11.33 4.93
N ALA A 175 -8.82 10.78 3.89
CA ALA A 175 -7.37 10.70 3.74
C ALA A 175 -6.72 12.09 3.82
N ALA A 176 -7.29 13.08 3.13
CA ALA A 176 -6.82 14.46 3.18
C ALA A 176 -6.95 15.07 4.59
N ARG A 177 -8.05 14.82 5.30
CA ARG A 177 -8.31 15.36 6.63
C ARG A 177 -7.46 14.70 7.72
N LEU A 178 -7.43 13.37 7.76
CA LEU A 178 -6.85 12.59 8.87
C LEU A 178 -5.47 11.99 8.58
N GLY A 179 -5.14 11.75 7.30
CA GLY A 179 -3.91 11.08 6.88
C GLY A 179 -2.72 12.03 6.71
N ASP A 180 -1.54 11.43 6.69
CA ASP A 180 -0.30 12.10 6.30
C ASP A 180 -0.01 11.92 4.81
N ALA A 181 -0.53 10.84 4.20
CA ALA A 181 -0.50 10.60 2.75
C ALA A 181 -1.71 9.80 2.27
N TRP A 182 -1.98 9.88 0.97
CA TRP A 182 -2.92 9.01 0.27
C TRP A 182 -2.17 7.87 -0.38
N PHE A 183 -2.46 6.62 0.04
CA PHE A 183 -1.90 5.39 -0.52
C PHE A 183 -2.83 4.84 -1.61
N VAL A 184 -2.40 4.93 -2.86
CA VAL A 184 -3.17 4.55 -4.05
C VAL A 184 -2.85 3.13 -4.45
N GLY A 185 -3.84 2.26 -4.49
CA GLY A 185 -3.69 0.86 -4.92
C GLY A 185 -3.35 0.72 -6.43
N PRO A 186 -2.99 -0.49 -6.89
CA PRO A 186 -2.41 -0.71 -8.21
C PRO A 186 -3.44 -0.86 -9.34
N SER A 187 -4.74 -0.87 -9.03
CA SER A 187 -5.77 -1.33 -9.97
C SER A 187 -6.26 -0.27 -10.97
N ALA A 188 -6.16 1.03 -10.65
CA ALA A 188 -6.66 2.10 -11.50
C ALA A 188 -5.60 2.63 -12.48
N SER A 189 -6.02 2.96 -13.70
CA SER A 189 -5.20 3.67 -14.69
C SER A 189 -4.97 5.12 -14.29
N LEU A 190 -4.01 5.77 -14.91
CA LEU A 190 -3.74 7.19 -14.70
C LEU A 190 -4.97 8.07 -15.02
N ALA A 191 -5.70 7.74 -16.09
CA ALA A 191 -6.91 8.46 -16.48
C ALA A 191 -8.01 8.34 -15.41
N GLU A 192 -8.19 7.14 -14.84
CA GLU A 192 -9.15 6.89 -13.76
C GLU A 192 -8.75 7.59 -12.45
N LEU A 193 -7.44 7.76 -12.19
CA LEU A 193 -6.93 8.40 -10.97
C LEU A 193 -6.92 9.93 -11.02
N ALA A 194 -6.81 10.54 -12.19
CA ALA A 194 -6.63 11.98 -12.33
C ALA A 194 -7.74 12.82 -11.63
N PRO A 195 -9.04 12.48 -11.71
CA PRO A 195 -10.08 13.17 -10.94
C PRO A 195 -9.90 13.03 -9.42
N SER A 196 -9.58 11.81 -8.96
CA SER A 196 -9.35 11.51 -7.53
C SER A 196 -8.14 12.25 -6.97
N ALA A 197 -7.07 12.38 -7.75
CA ALA A 197 -5.86 13.10 -7.35
C ALA A 197 -6.12 14.62 -7.23
N ARG A 198 -6.92 15.19 -8.12
CA ARG A 198 -7.36 16.59 -7.98
C ARG A 198 -8.16 16.78 -6.71
N MET A 199 -9.19 15.94 -6.49
CA MET A 199 -10.03 15.98 -5.30
C MET A 199 -9.21 15.86 -3.99
N TYR A 200 -8.22 14.96 -3.96
CA TYR A 200 -7.33 14.79 -2.80
C TYR A 200 -6.53 16.07 -2.54
N ARG A 201 -5.94 16.66 -3.57
CA ARG A 201 -5.15 17.90 -3.48
C ARG A 201 -5.99 19.07 -2.97
N ASP A 202 -7.17 19.26 -3.56
CA ASP A 202 -8.09 20.32 -3.17
C ASP A 202 -8.50 20.16 -1.69
N ALA A 203 -8.88 18.95 -1.29
CA ALA A 203 -9.20 18.62 0.10
C ALA A 203 -8.00 18.78 1.05
N CYS A 204 -6.77 18.51 0.63
CA CYS A 204 -5.58 18.81 1.43
C CYS A 204 -5.40 20.31 1.62
N GLY A 205 -5.58 21.12 0.58
CA GLY A 205 -5.56 22.57 0.66
C GLY A 205 -6.60 23.12 1.65
N GLU A 206 -7.84 22.64 1.58
CA GLU A 206 -8.93 22.96 2.52
C GLU A 206 -8.57 22.64 3.99
N ASN A 207 -7.72 21.64 4.22
CA ASN A 207 -7.26 21.22 5.55
C ASN A 207 -5.87 21.79 5.95
N GLY A 208 -5.34 22.75 5.17
CA GLY A 208 -4.06 23.41 5.47
C GLY A 208 -2.81 22.55 5.28
N LYS A 209 -2.91 21.45 4.48
CA LYS A 209 -1.82 20.49 4.23
C LYS A 209 -1.11 20.68 2.88
N GLY A 210 -1.33 21.81 2.22
CA GLY A 210 -0.78 22.07 0.89
C GLY A 210 -1.32 21.10 -0.16
N GLU A 211 -0.47 20.56 -1.02
CA GLU A 211 -0.87 19.61 -2.08
C GLU A 211 -1.09 18.17 -1.59
N GLY A 212 -0.70 17.86 -0.35
CA GLY A 212 -0.71 16.51 0.19
C GLY A 212 0.37 15.61 -0.41
N GLU A 213 0.54 14.43 0.16
CA GLU A 213 1.48 13.42 -0.32
C GLU A 213 0.74 12.24 -0.94
N VAL A 214 1.18 11.82 -2.14
CA VAL A 214 0.65 10.65 -2.85
C VAL A 214 1.70 9.55 -2.88
N ALA A 215 1.35 8.41 -2.31
CA ALA A 215 2.07 7.15 -2.45
C ALA A 215 1.32 6.24 -3.44
N LEU A 216 2.00 5.77 -4.45
CA LEU A 216 1.42 4.99 -5.55
C LEU A 216 1.95 3.57 -5.54
N PHE A 217 1.07 2.59 -5.42
CA PHE A 217 1.42 1.19 -5.60
C PHE A 217 1.22 0.78 -7.06
N ARG A 218 2.22 0.11 -7.67
CA ARG A 218 2.15 -0.42 -9.04
C ARG A 218 2.78 -1.80 -9.18
N TYR A 219 2.20 -2.59 -10.07
CA TYR A 219 2.89 -3.75 -10.63
C TYR A 219 3.94 -3.26 -11.60
N VAL A 220 5.13 -3.84 -11.50
CA VAL A 220 6.31 -3.47 -12.31
C VAL A 220 6.91 -4.76 -12.87
N PHE A 221 7.17 -4.80 -14.17
CA PHE A 221 7.90 -5.89 -14.77
C PHE A 221 8.84 -5.37 -15.87
N VAL A 222 10.12 -5.47 -15.60
CA VAL A 222 11.20 -5.01 -16.49
C VAL A 222 11.84 -6.21 -17.16
N ALA A 223 12.03 -6.15 -18.48
CA ALA A 223 12.75 -7.14 -19.27
C ALA A 223 13.70 -6.44 -20.28
N CYS A 224 14.42 -7.20 -21.10
CA CYS A 224 15.31 -6.61 -22.12
C CYS A 224 14.52 -5.94 -23.26
N SER A 225 13.26 -6.30 -23.46
CA SER A 225 12.35 -5.72 -24.43
C SER A 225 10.89 -5.76 -23.96
N ALA A 226 10.05 -4.93 -24.58
CA ALA A 226 8.59 -4.97 -24.33
C ALA A 226 7.98 -6.33 -24.69
N GLN A 227 8.43 -6.96 -25.78
CA GLN A 227 7.97 -8.28 -26.19
C GLN A 227 8.31 -9.36 -25.14
N GLU A 228 9.52 -9.36 -24.61
CA GLU A 228 9.90 -10.29 -23.53
C GLU A 228 9.09 -10.05 -22.26
N ALA A 229 8.86 -8.79 -21.87
CA ALA A 229 8.04 -8.46 -20.72
C ALA A 229 6.60 -8.97 -20.86
N ILE A 230 5.99 -8.77 -22.02
CA ILE A 230 4.65 -9.26 -22.35
C ILE A 230 4.61 -10.79 -22.35
N ALA A 231 5.57 -11.45 -22.99
CA ALA A 231 5.64 -12.91 -23.06
C ALA A 231 5.81 -13.56 -21.67
N ALA A 232 6.60 -12.94 -20.80
CA ALA A 232 6.89 -13.47 -19.45
C ALA A 232 5.77 -13.23 -18.44
N ALA A 233 5.03 -12.12 -18.52
CA ALA A 233 4.15 -11.66 -17.45
C ALA A 233 2.71 -11.33 -17.90
N GLY A 234 2.45 -11.17 -19.20
CA GLY A 234 1.18 -10.65 -19.72
C GLY A 234 -0.04 -11.42 -19.28
N ASP A 235 -0.07 -12.73 -19.54
CA ASP A 235 -1.20 -13.59 -19.17
C ASP A 235 -1.42 -13.63 -17.65
N SER A 236 -0.34 -13.66 -16.88
CA SER A 236 -0.41 -13.67 -15.41
C SER A 236 -1.01 -12.37 -14.87
N PHE A 237 -0.69 -11.22 -15.46
CA PHE A 237 -1.31 -9.94 -15.08
C PHE A 237 -2.80 -9.92 -15.44
N ILE A 238 -3.19 -10.38 -16.64
CA ILE A 238 -4.60 -10.47 -17.03
C ILE A 238 -5.38 -11.31 -16.01
N GLN A 239 -4.88 -12.52 -15.69
CA GLN A 239 -5.52 -13.41 -14.73
C GLN A 239 -5.59 -12.80 -13.31
N ALA A 240 -4.54 -12.12 -12.86
CA ALA A 240 -4.52 -11.47 -11.57
C ALA A 240 -5.58 -10.36 -11.49
N PHE A 241 -5.70 -9.53 -12.54
CA PHE A 241 -6.70 -8.46 -12.57
C PHE A 241 -8.12 -8.98 -12.60
N GLU A 242 -8.40 -10.03 -13.39
CA GLU A 242 -9.73 -10.67 -13.44
C GLU A 242 -10.13 -11.24 -12.06
N ARG A 243 -9.20 -11.89 -11.36
CA ARG A 243 -9.47 -12.55 -10.08
C ARG A 243 -9.52 -11.59 -8.90
N MET A 244 -8.70 -10.54 -8.90
CA MET A 244 -8.49 -9.68 -7.72
C MET A 244 -9.24 -8.34 -7.82
N TYR A 245 -9.34 -7.72 -9.00
CA TYR A 245 -9.83 -6.35 -9.13
C TYR A 245 -11.14 -6.22 -9.87
N PHE A 246 -11.42 -7.07 -10.85
CA PHE A 246 -12.66 -6.99 -11.62
C PHE A 246 -13.79 -7.88 -11.07
N ARG A 247 -13.50 -8.67 -10.06
CA ARG A 247 -14.49 -9.53 -9.38
C ARG A 247 -15.52 -8.73 -8.57
N TRP A 248 -15.10 -7.61 -7.99
CA TRP A 248 -15.93 -6.80 -7.09
C TRP A 248 -16.29 -5.45 -7.71
N PRO A 249 -17.46 -4.88 -7.41
CA PRO A 249 -17.76 -3.51 -7.78
C PRO A 249 -16.73 -2.55 -7.20
N HIS A 250 -16.03 -1.82 -8.05
CA HIS A 250 -15.03 -0.84 -7.65
C HIS A 250 -15.51 0.59 -7.97
N PRO A 251 -15.35 1.56 -7.05
CA PRO A 251 -15.87 2.91 -7.26
C PRO A 251 -15.19 3.68 -8.40
N VAL A 252 -13.98 3.31 -8.77
CA VAL A 252 -13.17 4.01 -9.78
C VAL A 252 -12.80 3.09 -10.93
N VAL A 253 -12.29 1.89 -10.63
CA VAL A 253 -11.76 0.95 -11.63
C VAL A 253 -12.89 0.26 -12.38
N LYS A 254 -12.86 0.34 -13.71
CA LYS A 254 -13.80 -0.35 -14.59
C LYS A 254 -13.06 -1.42 -15.39
N ARG A 255 -13.69 -2.58 -15.52
CA ARG A 255 -13.20 -3.59 -16.45
C ARG A 255 -13.32 -3.05 -17.88
N PRO A 256 -12.24 -3.05 -18.69
CA PRO A 256 -12.32 -2.67 -20.09
C PRO A 256 -13.35 -3.51 -20.85
N ALA A 257 -14.10 -2.89 -21.75
CA ALA A 257 -15.09 -3.57 -22.55
C ALA A 257 -14.42 -4.53 -23.56
N GLY A 258 -15.08 -5.67 -23.88
CA GLY A 258 -14.58 -6.67 -24.81
C GLY A 258 -13.46 -7.55 -24.23
N GLN A 259 -12.64 -8.14 -25.13
CA GLN A 259 -11.52 -8.98 -24.73
C GLN A 259 -10.44 -8.16 -24.03
N LEU A 260 -10.01 -8.62 -22.85
CA LEU A 260 -8.92 -8.01 -22.12
C LEU A 260 -7.59 -8.50 -22.70
N THR A 261 -6.80 -7.56 -23.25
CA THR A 261 -5.42 -7.82 -23.69
C THR A 261 -4.46 -7.13 -22.74
N ILE A 262 -3.19 -7.57 -22.72
CA ILE A 262 -2.19 -7.00 -21.84
C ILE A 262 -1.90 -5.53 -22.21
N GLU A 263 -1.92 -5.17 -23.47
CA GLU A 263 -1.67 -3.80 -23.93
C GLU A 263 -2.76 -2.86 -23.38
N ARG A 264 -4.03 -3.25 -23.47
CA ARG A 264 -5.15 -2.47 -22.92
C ARG A 264 -5.17 -2.43 -21.40
N LEU A 265 -4.76 -3.53 -20.75
CA LEU A 265 -4.69 -3.60 -19.31
C LEU A 265 -3.53 -2.76 -18.77
N ALA A 266 -2.36 -2.86 -19.41
CA ALA A 266 -1.14 -2.18 -18.98
C ALA A 266 -1.18 -0.68 -19.24
N GLU A 267 -1.95 -0.23 -20.23
CA GLU A 267 -2.03 1.19 -20.57
C GLU A 267 -2.29 2.05 -19.33
N ASP A 268 -1.31 2.89 -18.99
CA ASP A 268 -1.35 3.81 -17.84
C ASP A 268 -1.66 3.13 -16.47
N ARG A 269 -1.45 1.82 -16.34
CA ARG A 269 -1.82 1.06 -15.14
C ARG A 269 -0.70 0.16 -14.62
N ILE A 270 -0.06 -0.61 -15.49
CA ILE A 270 1.05 -1.49 -15.14
C ILE A 270 2.33 -0.94 -15.78
N ILE A 271 3.42 -0.92 -15.03
CA ILE A 271 4.73 -0.52 -15.52
C ILE A 271 5.39 -1.77 -16.13
N LEU A 272 5.31 -1.92 -17.46
CA LEU A 272 5.70 -3.13 -18.18
C LEU A 272 6.53 -2.78 -19.42
N GLY A 273 7.73 -3.32 -19.56
CA GLY A 273 8.56 -3.12 -20.74
C GLY A 273 10.06 -3.19 -20.47
N ASP A 274 10.84 -2.54 -21.33
CA ASP A 274 12.27 -2.32 -21.09
C ASP A 274 12.51 -1.20 -20.07
N SER A 275 13.76 -1.04 -19.65
CA SER A 275 14.14 -0.07 -18.63
C SER A 275 13.76 1.38 -18.99
N LYS A 276 13.89 1.76 -20.27
CA LYS A 276 13.55 3.13 -20.73
C LYS A 276 12.05 3.36 -20.69
N THR A 277 11.28 2.40 -21.16
CA THR A 277 9.80 2.42 -21.10
C THR A 277 9.33 2.51 -19.66
N CYS A 278 9.89 1.70 -18.76
CA CYS A 278 9.51 1.71 -17.35
C CYS A 278 9.84 3.06 -16.67
N VAL A 279 10.98 3.66 -16.94
CA VAL A 279 11.33 5.02 -16.45
C VAL A 279 10.33 6.06 -16.97
N ALA A 280 10.00 6.04 -18.26
CA ALA A 280 9.06 6.99 -18.86
C ALA A 280 7.66 6.88 -18.25
N GLU A 281 7.15 5.65 -18.04
CA GLU A 281 5.85 5.42 -17.40
C GLU A 281 5.84 5.88 -15.95
N ILE A 282 6.89 5.60 -15.17
CA ILE A 282 6.99 6.06 -13.78
C ILE A 282 7.02 7.60 -13.71
N GLU A 283 7.79 8.25 -14.58
CA GLU A 283 7.86 9.71 -14.67
C GLU A 283 6.51 10.35 -15.05
N LYS A 284 5.74 9.67 -15.88
CA LYS A 284 4.38 10.08 -16.23
C LYS A 284 3.46 10.10 -15.01
N PHE A 285 3.47 9.03 -14.21
CA PHE A 285 2.75 8.99 -12.93
C PHE A 285 3.27 10.05 -11.96
N ARG A 286 4.59 10.18 -11.81
CA ARG A 286 5.21 11.17 -10.92
C ARG A 286 4.73 12.59 -11.23
N LYS A 287 4.75 12.98 -12.49
CA LYS A 287 4.35 14.33 -12.93
C LYS A 287 2.84 14.57 -12.83
N LYS A 288 2.03 13.59 -13.23
CA LYS A 288 0.57 13.78 -13.31
C LYS A 288 -0.13 13.71 -11.94
N LEU A 289 0.38 12.88 -11.02
CA LEU A 289 -0.22 12.66 -9.70
C LEU A 289 0.59 13.26 -8.56
N ASN A 290 1.72 13.89 -8.82
CA ASN A 290 2.68 14.37 -7.79
C ASN A 290 3.12 13.25 -6.83
N VAL A 291 3.46 12.06 -7.39
CA VAL A 291 3.86 10.91 -6.61
C VAL A 291 5.19 11.18 -5.90
N LYS A 292 5.19 11.06 -4.57
CA LYS A 292 6.38 11.19 -3.73
C LYS A 292 6.98 9.83 -3.36
N HIS A 293 6.18 8.77 -3.38
CA HIS A 293 6.58 7.42 -3.03
C HIS A 293 5.95 6.41 -4.00
N LEU A 294 6.77 5.63 -4.69
CA LEU A 294 6.33 4.54 -5.57
C LEU A 294 6.57 3.21 -4.86
N VAL A 295 5.54 2.40 -4.69
CA VAL A 295 5.64 1.03 -4.17
C VAL A 295 5.52 0.06 -5.34
N CYS A 296 6.55 -0.76 -5.56
CA CYS A 296 6.65 -1.69 -6.66
C CYS A 296 6.34 -3.12 -6.22
N ARG A 297 5.59 -3.86 -7.01
CA ARG A 297 5.45 -5.33 -6.90
C ARG A 297 5.85 -5.96 -8.21
N PHE A 298 6.84 -6.86 -8.16
CA PHE A 298 7.43 -7.51 -9.34
C PHE A 298 6.77 -8.85 -9.69
N SER A 299 5.79 -9.28 -8.92
CA SER A 299 5.21 -10.60 -9.06
C SER A 299 3.71 -10.61 -8.90
N VAL A 300 3.06 -11.50 -9.65
CA VAL A 300 1.72 -12.02 -9.42
C VAL A 300 1.76 -13.53 -9.60
N PRO A 301 0.77 -14.28 -9.06
CA PRO A 301 0.70 -15.73 -9.30
C PRO A 301 0.75 -16.07 -10.79
N GLY A 302 1.59 -17.04 -11.15
CA GLY A 302 1.77 -17.50 -12.54
C GLY A 302 3.04 -17.00 -13.25
N ILE A 303 3.67 -15.92 -12.78
CA ILE A 303 4.98 -15.51 -13.31
C ILE A 303 6.07 -16.40 -12.71
N ALA A 304 6.97 -16.92 -13.57
CA ALA A 304 8.10 -17.71 -13.14
C ALA A 304 9.01 -16.91 -12.17
N ARG A 305 9.42 -17.54 -11.07
CA ARG A 305 10.22 -16.87 -10.03
C ARG A 305 11.50 -16.22 -10.60
N ALA A 306 12.24 -16.97 -11.44
CA ALA A 306 13.46 -16.45 -12.08
C ALA A 306 13.19 -15.19 -12.93
N ALA A 307 12.02 -15.09 -13.58
CA ALA A 307 11.64 -13.91 -14.34
C ALA A 307 11.33 -12.72 -13.42
N CYS A 308 10.69 -12.95 -12.27
CA CYS A 308 10.48 -11.91 -11.25
C CYS A 308 11.83 -11.41 -10.68
N GLU A 309 12.75 -12.31 -10.40
CA GLU A 309 14.10 -12.00 -9.88
C GLU A 309 14.90 -11.17 -10.90
N ASN A 310 14.89 -11.56 -12.17
CA ASN A 310 15.53 -10.82 -13.24
C ASN A 310 14.91 -9.41 -13.42
N SER A 311 13.60 -9.31 -13.34
CA SER A 311 12.89 -8.03 -13.41
C SER A 311 13.27 -7.10 -12.24
N PHE A 312 13.36 -7.64 -11.03
CA PHE A 312 13.84 -6.90 -9.85
C PHE A 312 15.29 -6.40 -10.05
N ASP A 313 16.18 -7.26 -10.57
CA ASP A 313 17.58 -6.89 -10.79
C ASP A 313 17.75 -5.83 -11.88
N LEU A 314 17.00 -5.95 -12.98
CA LEU A 314 16.98 -4.92 -14.04
C LEU A 314 16.44 -3.59 -13.49
N PHE A 315 15.33 -3.63 -12.74
CA PHE A 315 14.79 -2.43 -12.11
C PHE A 315 15.81 -1.75 -11.19
N THR A 316 16.46 -2.52 -10.34
CA THR A 316 17.44 -2.02 -9.38
C THR A 316 18.67 -1.41 -10.06
N ARG A 317 19.15 -2.06 -11.10
CA ARG A 317 20.39 -1.66 -11.80
C ARG A 317 20.18 -0.51 -12.78
N GLU A 318 19.02 -0.42 -13.44
CA GLU A 318 18.81 0.48 -14.57
C GLU A 318 17.70 1.52 -14.32
N VAL A 319 16.58 1.12 -13.75
CA VAL A 319 15.41 1.99 -13.57
C VAL A 319 15.55 2.87 -12.33
N MET A 320 15.85 2.25 -11.18
CA MET A 320 15.91 2.97 -9.90
C MET A 320 16.98 4.10 -9.87
N PRO A 321 18.20 3.92 -10.41
CA PRO A 321 19.18 5.01 -10.51
C PRO A 321 18.71 6.16 -11.39
N ALA A 322 18.09 5.87 -12.55
CA ALA A 322 17.58 6.89 -13.45
C ALA A 322 16.49 7.77 -12.79
N LEU A 323 15.64 7.18 -11.95
CA LEU A 323 14.60 7.92 -11.22
C LEU A 323 15.16 8.82 -10.10
N ARG A 324 16.35 8.54 -9.59
CA ARG A 324 17.02 9.31 -8.52
C ARG A 324 17.81 10.51 -9.06
N THR A 325 18.31 10.43 -10.29
CA THR A 325 19.06 11.52 -10.92
C THR A 325 18.18 12.68 -11.42
N HIS A 326 16.87 12.45 -11.55
CA HIS A 326 15.91 13.46 -12.02
C HIS A 326 15.09 14.09 -10.85
N GLY A 327 15.54 13.95 -9.61
CA GLY A 327 14.86 14.42 -8.40
C GLY A 327 15.48 15.65 -7.76
#